data_e1ac962bcc3db34d7ec99634f9bfa8f0
#
_entry.id   e1ac962bcc3db34d7ec99634f9bfa8f0
#
_cell.length_a   1.000
_cell.length_b   1.000
_cell.length_c   1.000
_cell.angle_alpha   90.00
_cell.angle_beta   90.00
_cell.angle_gamma   90.00
#
_symmetry.space_group_name_H-M   'P 1'
#
loop_
_entity.id
_entity.type
_entity.pdbx_description
1 polymer ?
#
loop_
_entity_poly.entity_id
_entity_poly.type
_entity_poly.pdbx_seq_one_letter_code
_entity_poly.pdbx_strand_id
1 'polypeptide(L)'
;VIRARVLTAATIILFLSTLFACKEGTTSINPGPTDVVTISDINAFITDADMKAGVKKTNNFLSQVSMSHRKHEDRGVQCFTCHHKKGNDDRIKQCAPCHKGEAGSDVVHDLCITCHVEKNLGPVQCQDCHKPEEEKSGEAK
;
A
#
# COMPACT_ATOMS: atom_id res chain seq x y z
N VAL A 1 47.68 -21.25 39.32
CA VAL A 1 47.29 -19.83 39.12
C VAL A 1 46.77 -19.60 37.71
N ILE A 2 47.36 -20.19 36.65
CA ILE A 2 47.00 -19.99 35.24
C ILE A 2 45.63 -20.62 34.88
N ARG A 3 45.29 -21.79 35.44
CA ARG A 3 44.03 -22.51 35.17
C ARG A 3 42.79 -21.78 35.70
N ALA A 4 42.89 -21.07 36.81
CA ALA A 4 41.79 -20.31 37.40
C ALA A 4 41.47 -19.04 36.58
N ARG A 5 42.47 -18.40 35.96
CA ARG A 5 42.33 -17.21 35.15
C ARG A 5 41.69 -17.51 33.77
N VAL A 6 41.94 -18.69 33.22
CA VAL A 6 41.33 -19.11 31.92
C VAL A 6 39.86 -19.43 32.09
N LEU A 7 39.44 -20.04 33.19
CA LEU A 7 38.03 -20.33 33.48
C LEU A 7 37.20 -19.07 33.70
N THR A 8 37.77 -18.04 34.36
CA THR A 8 37.05 -16.78 34.59
C THR A 8 36.88 -15.98 33.29
N ALA A 9 37.89 -16.01 32.39
CA ALA A 9 37.76 -15.35 31.10
C ALA A 9 36.73 -16.02 30.19
N ALA A 10 36.64 -17.35 30.16
CA ALA A 10 35.67 -18.09 29.37
C ALA A 10 34.23 -17.86 29.86
N THR A 11 34.00 -17.78 31.17
CA THR A 11 32.67 -17.48 31.72
C THR A 11 32.22 -16.05 31.45
N ILE A 12 33.11 -15.07 31.45
CA ILE A 12 32.79 -13.69 31.14
C ILE A 12 32.44 -13.54 29.65
N ILE A 13 33.15 -14.22 28.74
CA ILE A 13 32.84 -14.19 27.31
C ILE A 13 31.48 -14.85 27.02
N LEU A 14 31.18 -15.95 27.75
CA LEU A 14 29.87 -16.61 27.58
C LEU A 14 28.71 -15.74 28.11
N PHE A 15 28.96 -14.96 29.18
CA PHE A 15 27.94 -14.04 29.71
C PHE A 15 27.74 -12.77 28.85
N LEU A 16 28.81 -12.27 28.19
CA LEU A 16 28.68 -11.13 27.27
C LEU A 16 27.94 -11.50 25.97
N SER A 17 28.04 -12.76 25.51
CA SER A 17 27.35 -13.19 24.30
C SER A 17 25.83 -13.32 24.47
N THR A 18 25.33 -13.45 25.68
CA THR A 18 23.88 -13.51 25.94
C THR A 18 23.23 -12.14 26.03
N LEU A 19 24.00 -11.05 26.11
CA LEU A 19 23.47 -9.68 26.16
C LEU A 19 23.27 -9.05 24.76
N PHE A 20 23.78 -9.68 23.71
CA PHE A 20 23.52 -9.32 22.31
C PHE A 20 22.43 -10.19 21.69
N ALA A 21 21.44 -10.65 22.45
CA ALA A 21 20.17 -10.99 21.86
C ALA A 21 19.61 -9.70 21.26
N CYS A 22 19.79 -9.55 19.96
CA CYS A 22 19.04 -8.55 19.19
C CYS A 22 17.59 -8.68 19.64
N LYS A 23 17.13 -7.69 20.39
CA LYS A 23 15.72 -7.44 20.54
C LYS A 23 15.26 -7.19 19.13
N GLU A 24 14.74 -8.22 18.46
CA GLU A 24 13.94 -8.02 17.29
C GLU A 24 12.87 -7.03 17.74
N GLY A 25 13.11 -5.77 17.39
CA GLY A 25 12.08 -4.77 17.52
C GLY A 25 10.95 -5.31 16.68
N THR A 26 9.92 -5.85 17.33
CA THR A 26 8.61 -5.88 16.74
C THR A 26 8.34 -4.43 16.36
N THR A 27 8.74 -4.06 15.14
CA THR A 27 8.17 -2.91 14.50
C THR A 27 6.68 -3.17 14.60
N SER A 28 6.03 -2.44 15.48
CA SER A 28 4.60 -2.28 15.47
C SER A 28 4.29 -1.86 14.03
N ILE A 29 4.04 -2.84 13.18
CA ILE A 29 3.41 -2.61 11.91
C ILE A 29 2.12 -1.94 12.35
N ASN A 30 2.07 -0.64 12.14
CA ASN A 30 0.83 0.14 12.20
C ASN A 30 -0.23 -0.77 11.61
N PRO A 31 -1.34 -1.10 12.33
CA PRO A 31 -2.32 -2.04 11.84
C PRO A 31 -2.59 -1.66 10.40
N GLY A 32 -2.19 -2.55 9.51
CA GLY A 32 -2.19 -2.26 8.09
C GLY A 32 -3.56 -1.73 7.68
N PRO A 33 -3.65 -1.00 6.59
CA PRO A 33 -4.89 -0.47 6.12
C PRO A 33 -5.92 -1.59 6.20
N THR A 34 -7.13 -1.24 6.57
CA THR A 34 -8.27 -2.16 6.45
C THR A 34 -8.10 -2.90 5.13
N ASP A 35 -8.12 -4.22 5.14
CA ASP A 35 -7.81 -5.06 3.99
C ASP A 35 -8.45 -4.52 2.70
N VAL A 36 -9.70 -4.07 2.80
CA VAL A 36 -10.43 -3.43 1.71
C VAL A 36 -10.38 -1.91 1.90
N VAL A 37 -9.87 -1.21 0.90
CA VAL A 37 -9.84 0.25 0.84
C VAL A 37 -10.64 0.75 -0.35
N THR A 38 -11.33 1.86 -0.17
CA THR A 38 -11.97 2.58 -1.27
C THR A 38 -10.98 3.56 -1.87
N ILE A 39 -10.76 3.45 -3.18
CA ILE A 39 -9.90 4.40 -3.90
C ILE A 39 -10.61 5.74 -3.94
N SER A 40 -9.94 6.78 -3.44
CA SER A 40 -10.50 8.12 -3.35
C SER A 40 -10.86 8.68 -4.73
N ASP A 41 -11.93 9.46 -4.77
CA ASP A 41 -12.31 10.22 -5.97
C ASP A 41 -11.17 11.17 -6.36
N ILE A 42 -10.68 10.98 -7.56
CA ILE A 42 -9.59 11.78 -8.15
C ILE A 42 -9.99 13.22 -8.44
N ASN A 43 -11.27 13.52 -8.50
CA ASN A 43 -11.79 14.90 -8.61
C ASN A 43 -11.82 15.63 -7.28
N ALA A 44 -11.88 14.91 -6.14
CA ALA A 44 -12.00 15.50 -4.80
C ALA A 44 -10.82 16.40 -4.41
N PHE A 45 -9.67 16.19 -5.03
CA PHE A 45 -8.43 16.92 -4.74
C PHE A 45 -8.08 17.99 -5.78
N ILE A 46 -8.98 18.24 -6.75
CA ILE A 46 -8.79 19.30 -7.75
C ILE A 46 -9.10 20.67 -7.12
N THR A 47 -8.11 21.53 -7.13
CA THR A 47 -8.21 22.91 -6.63
C THR A 47 -8.51 23.88 -7.79
N ASP A 48 -8.90 25.12 -7.46
CA ASP A 48 -9.06 26.18 -8.45
C ASP A 48 -7.74 26.48 -9.20
N ALA A 49 -6.60 26.31 -8.54
CA ALA A 49 -5.30 26.46 -9.15
C ALA A 49 -5.04 25.35 -10.18
N ASP A 50 -5.42 24.10 -9.88
CA ASP A 50 -5.31 22.99 -10.82
C ASP A 50 -6.19 23.24 -12.07
N MET A 51 -7.43 23.72 -11.88
CA MET A 51 -8.33 24.04 -12.99
C MET A 51 -7.78 25.17 -13.86
N LYS A 52 -7.20 26.20 -13.25
CA LYS A 52 -6.50 27.29 -13.99
C LYS A 52 -5.28 26.79 -14.74
N ALA A 53 -4.62 25.74 -14.23
CA ALA A 53 -3.49 25.07 -14.88
C ALA A 53 -3.93 24.08 -15.98
N GLY A 54 -5.24 23.91 -16.21
CA GLY A 54 -5.79 23.08 -17.28
C GLY A 54 -6.15 21.65 -16.85
N VAL A 55 -6.16 21.34 -15.56
CA VAL A 55 -6.64 20.02 -15.05
C VAL A 55 -8.15 19.93 -15.30
N LYS A 56 -8.56 18.88 -16.02
CA LYS A 56 -9.95 18.60 -16.33
C LYS A 56 -10.52 17.57 -15.37
N LYS A 57 -11.75 17.79 -14.91
CA LYS A 57 -12.49 16.81 -14.13
C LYS A 57 -12.96 15.65 -15.00
N THR A 58 -12.94 14.44 -14.44
CA THR A 58 -13.60 13.28 -15.05
C THR A 58 -15.09 13.33 -14.82
N ASN A 59 -15.85 12.63 -15.67
CA ASN A 59 -17.27 12.37 -15.46
C ASN A 59 -17.42 11.19 -14.48
N ASN A 60 -17.74 11.47 -13.21
CA ASN A 60 -17.92 10.45 -12.19
C ASN A 60 -19.35 9.91 -12.20
N PHE A 61 -19.68 9.09 -13.19
CA PHE A 61 -20.97 8.38 -13.25
C PHE A 61 -20.89 6.93 -12.76
N LEU A 62 -19.69 6.44 -12.43
CA LEU A 62 -19.48 5.11 -11.87
C LEU A 62 -19.17 5.18 -10.38
N SER A 63 -19.53 4.12 -9.66
CA SER A 63 -19.24 3.98 -8.24
C SER A 63 -17.72 4.00 -7.96
N GLN A 64 -17.33 4.39 -6.76
CA GLN A 64 -15.94 4.29 -6.32
C GLN A 64 -15.47 2.83 -6.28
N VAL A 65 -14.20 2.61 -6.58
CA VAL A 65 -13.59 1.28 -6.59
C VAL A 65 -13.15 0.89 -5.19
N SER A 66 -13.51 -0.32 -4.77
CA SER A 66 -12.96 -0.96 -3.57
C SER A 66 -11.89 -1.97 -3.96
N MET A 67 -10.73 -1.93 -3.30
CA MET A 67 -9.58 -2.78 -3.58
C MET A 67 -9.12 -3.48 -2.31
N SER A 68 -8.78 -4.77 -2.38
CA SER A 68 -8.21 -5.53 -1.27
C SER A 68 -6.69 -5.57 -1.37
N HIS A 69 -6.01 -5.02 -0.37
CA HIS A 69 -4.56 -5.13 -0.24
C HIS A 69 -4.12 -6.58 -0.10
N ARG A 70 -4.80 -7.36 0.73
CA ARG A 70 -4.47 -8.76 0.98
C ARG A 70 -4.50 -9.58 -0.31
N LYS A 71 -5.53 -9.44 -1.14
CA LYS A 71 -5.61 -10.17 -2.42
C LYS A 71 -4.42 -9.89 -3.34
N HIS A 72 -3.83 -8.68 -3.27
CA HIS A 72 -2.65 -8.30 -4.04
C HIS A 72 -1.36 -8.83 -3.39
N GLU A 73 -1.22 -8.69 -2.08
CA GLU A 73 -0.07 -9.19 -1.31
C GLU A 73 0.05 -10.71 -1.43
N ASP A 74 -1.05 -11.46 -1.31
CA ASP A 74 -1.09 -12.92 -1.47
C ASP A 74 -0.62 -13.39 -2.87
N ARG A 75 -0.66 -12.49 -3.86
CA ARG A 75 -0.13 -12.72 -5.21
C ARG A 75 1.27 -12.14 -5.44
N GLY A 76 1.92 -11.70 -4.37
CA GLY A 76 3.29 -11.18 -4.40
C GLY A 76 3.42 -9.76 -4.97
N VAL A 77 2.33 -9.00 -5.09
CA VAL A 77 2.39 -7.60 -5.52
C VAL A 77 3.03 -6.77 -4.42
N GLN A 78 4.13 -6.12 -4.75
CA GLN A 78 4.88 -5.30 -3.78
C GLN A 78 4.20 -3.95 -3.56
N CYS A 79 4.32 -3.40 -2.33
CA CYS A 79 3.73 -2.10 -1.98
C CYS A 79 4.09 -0.98 -2.97
N PHE A 80 5.34 -0.97 -3.43
CA PHE A 80 5.85 0.06 -4.34
C PHE A 80 5.38 -0.08 -5.79
N THR A 81 4.75 -1.18 -6.15
CA THR A 81 4.11 -1.31 -7.47
C THR A 81 3.02 -0.25 -7.64
N CYS A 82 2.26 0.03 -6.58
CA CYS A 82 1.21 1.03 -6.56
C CYS A 82 1.66 2.33 -5.86
N HIS A 83 2.35 2.20 -4.72
CA HIS A 83 2.78 3.32 -3.88
C HIS A 83 4.20 3.77 -4.21
N HIS A 84 4.40 4.35 -5.39
CA HIS A 84 5.72 4.74 -5.89
C HIS A 84 6.30 6.02 -5.26
N LYS A 85 5.53 6.76 -4.47
CA LYS A 85 5.96 7.97 -3.76
C LYS A 85 5.76 7.82 -2.26
N LYS A 86 6.80 8.12 -1.50
CA LYS A 86 6.72 8.30 -0.04
C LYS A 86 6.56 9.78 0.33
N GLY A 87 5.99 10.05 1.48
CA GLY A 87 6.04 11.38 2.10
C GLY A 87 7.42 11.67 2.70
N ASN A 88 7.65 12.94 3.08
CA ASN A 88 8.86 13.32 3.82
C ASN A 88 8.98 12.60 5.19
N ASP A 89 7.89 12.03 5.66
CA ASP A 89 7.74 11.27 6.90
C ASP A 89 7.74 9.74 6.65
N ASP A 90 8.21 9.29 5.49
CA ASP A 90 8.22 7.90 5.03
C ASP A 90 6.83 7.23 4.92
N ARG A 91 5.75 7.97 5.13
CA ARG A 91 4.39 7.43 4.98
C ARG A 91 4.02 7.22 3.52
N ILE A 92 3.35 6.10 3.26
CA ILE A 92 2.74 5.79 1.97
C ILE A 92 1.62 6.79 1.68
N LYS A 93 1.59 7.32 0.45
CA LYS A 93 0.58 8.29 0.02
C LYS A 93 -0.51 7.65 -0.83
N GLN A 94 -1.70 8.21 -0.75
CA GLN A 94 -2.80 7.88 -1.64
C GLN A 94 -2.54 8.40 -3.06
N CYS A 95 -3.23 7.82 -4.05
CA CYS A 95 -3.06 8.17 -5.47
C CYS A 95 -3.64 9.55 -5.80
N ALA A 96 -4.89 9.79 -5.41
CA ALA A 96 -5.70 10.93 -5.84
C ALA A 96 -5.14 12.33 -5.53
N PRO A 97 -4.41 12.60 -4.42
CA PRO A 97 -3.81 13.92 -4.21
C PRO A 97 -2.81 14.36 -5.28
N CYS A 98 -2.17 13.41 -5.97
CA CYS A 98 -1.20 13.67 -7.02
C CYS A 98 -1.76 13.38 -8.43
N HIS A 99 -2.54 12.29 -8.57
CA HIS A 99 -3.18 11.89 -9.82
C HIS A 99 -4.61 12.42 -9.86
N LYS A 100 -4.80 13.59 -10.48
CA LYS A 100 -6.06 14.33 -10.47
C LYS A 100 -6.74 14.37 -11.83
N GLY A 101 -8.05 14.38 -11.82
CA GLY A 101 -8.87 14.57 -13.03
C GLY A 101 -8.69 13.50 -14.10
N GLU A 102 -8.92 13.85 -15.37
CA GLU A 102 -8.84 12.91 -16.50
C GLU A 102 -7.48 12.22 -16.58
N ALA A 103 -6.37 12.96 -16.55
CA ALA A 103 -5.04 12.38 -16.61
C ALA A 103 -4.73 11.46 -15.42
N GLY A 104 -5.25 11.77 -14.24
CA GLY A 104 -5.15 10.90 -13.07
C GLY A 104 -5.98 9.64 -13.23
N SER A 105 -7.16 9.74 -13.82
CA SER A 105 -8.00 8.59 -14.15
C SER A 105 -7.29 7.61 -15.08
N ASP A 106 -6.70 8.12 -16.16
CA ASP A 106 -5.98 7.30 -17.13
C ASP A 106 -4.83 6.54 -16.47
N VAL A 107 -4.02 7.23 -15.65
CA VAL A 107 -2.90 6.60 -14.92
C VAL A 107 -3.36 5.48 -13.99
N VAL A 108 -4.48 5.67 -13.26
CA VAL A 108 -4.99 4.65 -12.34
C VAL A 108 -5.57 3.46 -13.09
N HIS A 109 -6.31 3.71 -14.19
CA HIS A 109 -6.83 2.64 -15.03
C HIS A 109 -5.72 1.84 -15.71
N ASP A 110 -4.72 2.51 -16.27
CA ASP A 110 -3.57 1.84 -16.88
C ASP A 110 -2.83 0.95 -15.88
N LEU A 111 -2.60 1.44 -14.66
CA LEU A 111 -1.92 0.67 -13.63
C LEU A 111 -2.66 -0.64 -13.30
N CYS A 112 -3.96 -0.57 -13.05
CA CYS A 112 -4.76 -1.72 -12.65
C CYS A 112 -5.02 -2.66 -13.83
N ILE A 113 -5.57 -2.14 -14.93
CA ILE A 113 -6.03 -2.95 -16.07
C ILE A 113 -4.85 -3.62 -16.77
N THR A 114 -3.75 -2.89 -17.03
CA THR A 114 -2.58 -3.45 -17.69
C THR A 114 -2.02 -4.65 -16.92
N CYS A 115 -1.84 -4.49 -15.60
CA CYS A 115 -1.36 -5.58 -14.75
C CYS A 115 -2.32 -6.78 -14.73
N HIS A 116 -3.64 -6.54 -14.61
CA HIS A 116 -4.64 -7.60 -14.61
C HIS A 116 -4.67 -8.37 -15.96
N VAL A 117 -4.54 -7.66 -17.06
CA VAL A 117 -4.45 -8.27 -18.40
C VAL A 117 -3.17 -9.07 -18.56
N GLU A 118 -2.01 -8.48 -18.25
CA GLU A 118 -0.70 -9.14 -18.40
C GLU A 118 -0.57 -10.40 -17.52
N LYS A 119 -1.14 -10.34 -16.31
CA LYS A 119 -1.11 -11.47 -15.38
C LYS A 119 -2.25 -12.47 -15.60
N ASN A 120 -3.22 -12.14 -16.45
CA ASN A 120 -4.46 -12.88 -16.64
C ASN A 120 -5.18 -13.14 -15.29
N LEU A 121 -5.21 -12.13 -14.41
CA LEU A 121 -5.75 -12.19 -13.06
C LEU A 121 -6.47 -10.88 -12.73
N GLY A 122 -7.56 -10.96 -11.98
CA GLY A 122 -8.32 -9.79 -11.52
C GLY A 122 -9.29 -9.23 -12.56
N PRO A 123 -10.09 -8.22 -12.17
CA PRO A 123 -11.12 -7.62 -13.00
C PRO A 123 -10.52 -6.70 -14.08
N VAL A 124 -11.15 -6.66 -15.26
CA VAL A 124 -10.74 -5.80 -16.38
C VAL A 124 -11.93 -5.03 -16.98
N GLN A 125 -13.16 -5.35 -16.59
CA GLN A 125 -14.35 -4.66 -17.07
C GLN A 125 -14.77 -3.54 -16.10
N CYS A 126 -15.42 -2.49 -16.63
CA CYS A 126 -15.81 -1.33 -15.83
C CYS A 126 -16.60 -1.71 -14.57
N GLN A 127 -17.62 -2.56 -14.70
CA GLN A 127 -18.51 -2.95 -13.62
C GLN A 127 -17.90 -3.96 -12.63
N ASP A 128 -16.83 -4.65 -13.01
CA ASP A 128 -16.15 -5.57 -12.10
C ASP A 128 -15.36 -4.81 -11.03
N CYS A 129 -14.90 -3.61 -11.36
CA CYS A 129 -14.21 -2.70 -10.44
C CYS A 129 -15.19 -1.69 -9.80
N HIS A 130 -16.05 -1.08 -10.62
CA HIS A 130 -17.03 -0.08 -10.22
C HIS A 130 -18.36 -0.72 -9.82
N LYS A 131 -18.33 -1.53 -8.78
CA LYS A 131 -19.53 -2.22 -8.27
C LYS A 131 -20.49 -1.24 -7.57
N PRO A 132 -21.82 -1.44 -7.69
CA PRO A 132 -22.79 -0.71 -6.87
C PRO A 132 -22.50 -0.88 -5.37
N GLU A 133 -22.91 0.10 -4.56
CA GLU A 133 -22.69 0.09 -3.09
C GLU A 133 -23.28 -1.18 -2.41
N GLU A 134 -24.38 -1.70 -2.92
CA GLU A 134 -25.08 -2.88 -2.39
C GLU A 134 -24.24 -4.17 -2.52
N GLU A 135 -23.43 -4.31 -3.56
CA GLU A 135 -22.59 -5.49 -3.76
C GLU A 135 -21.29 -5.44 -2.92
N LYS A 136 -20.85 -4.26 -2.52
CA LYS A 136 -19.62 -4.09 -1.73
C LYS A 136 -19.74 -4.63 -0.31
N SER A 137 -20.96 -4.66 0.25
CA SER A 137 -21.25 -5.17 1.60
C SER A 137 -21.28 -6.70 1.71
N GLY A 138 -21.39 -7.42 0.59
CA GLY A 138 -21.49 -8.88 0.54
C GLY A 138 -20.17 -9.64 0.59
N GLU A 139 -19.05 -9.00 0.27
CA GLU A 139 -17.70 -9.63 0.22
C GLU A 139 -16.96 -9.65 1.58
N ALA A 140 -17.52 -9.08 2.62
CA ALA A 140 -16.91 -8.97 3.96
C ALA A 140 -17.34 -10.10 4.94
N LYS A 141 -17.75 -11.28 4.43
CA LYS A 141 -18.03 -12.47 5.28
C LYS A 141 -17.03 -13.58 5.05
#